data_51cdc8c753d6150a83b0ae1257c14f8e
#
_entry.id   51cdc8c753d6150a83b0ae1257c14f8e
#
_cell.length_a   1.000
_cell.length_b   1.000
_cell.length_c   1.000
_cell.angle_alpha   90.00
_cell.angle_beta   90.00
_cell.angle_gamma   90.00
#
_symmetry.space_group_name_H-M   'P 1'
#
loop_
_entity.id
_entity.type
_entity.pdbx_description
1 polymer ?
#
loop_
_entity_poly.entity_id
_entity_poly.type
_entity_poly.pdbx_seq_one_letter_code
_entity_poly.pdbx_strand_id
1 'polypeptide(L)'
;MDPSDRSPTIIIHEESDSLEELSEYLDVLSSSARLRILKFLEKKPRDARSISREIETSYENTKKHLDKLLSIGVIKKEAGLGAPTSKGIHPVWEYSLVPGGLEAIIRNLGLFSNTRVEIKGSEISRKLDEVKNALNREVLGDVPAVIVLGGSEDARVFLLKNDSISIGRIDPASRTAYDPDENIILSESYTAVTRVSRPHCRIIRDKDAWYIEDCGSTGGTQLNNKRLEKNVRTLLHDGDLMELAKGVYGVRFLAILPKD
;
A
#
# COMPACT_ATOMS: atom_id res chain seq x y z
N MET A 1 -46.04 -3.45 10.12
CA MET A 1 -44.96 -3.63 9.14
C MET A 1 -44.40 -2.23 8.86
N ASP A 2 -43.35 -1.91 9.48
CA ASP A 2 -42.74 -0.57 9.47
C ASP A 2 -41.78 -0.47 8.27
N PRO A 3 -41.88 0.56 7.41
CA PRO A 3 -41.05 0.67 6.21
C PRO A 3 -39.69 1.34 6.41
N SER A 4 -39.20 1.46 7.63
CA SER A 4 -37.99 2.23 7.96
C SER A 4 -36.69 1.43 8.07
N ASP A 5 -36.67 0.13 7.76
CA ASP A 5 -35.44 -0.68 7.81
C ASP A 5 -34.84 -0.87 6.39
N ARG A 6 -34.41 0.22 5.79
CA ARG A 6 -33.53 0.19 4.62
C ARG A 6 -32.11 0.54 5.06
N SER A 7 -31.41 -0.45 5.60
CA SER A 7 -29.95 -0.41 5.71
C SER A 7 -29.36 -0.17 4.31
N PRO A 8 -28.42 0.77 4.12
CA PRO A 8 -27.79 0.97 2.83
C PRO A 8 -26.97 -0.27 2.49
N THR A 9 -27.44 -1.03 1.50
CA THR A 9 -26.65 -2.08 0.87
C THR A 9 -25.60 -1.39 0.01
N ILE A 10 -24.34 -1.37 0.47
CA ILE A 10 -23.22 -0.97 -0.37
C ILE A 10 -23.04 -2.06 -1.41
N ILE A 11 -23.57 -1.82 -2.61
CA ILE A 11 -23.30 -2.67 -3.79
C ILE A 11 -21.89 -2.30 -4.24
N ILE A 12 -20.91 -3.14 -3.91
CA ILE A 12 -19.54 -3.03 -4.44
C ILE A 12 -19.61 -3.52 -5.89
N HIS A 13 -19.85 -2.60 -6.82
CA HIS A 13 -19.62 -2.81 -8.23
C HIS A 13 -18.15 -2.44 -8.50
N GLU A 14 -17.34 -3.45 -8.65
CA GLU A 14 -16.03 -3.58 -9.30
C GLU A 14 -15.17 -4.62 -8.55
N GLU A 15 -15.73 -5.83 -8.49
CA GLU A 15 -15.10 -6.98 -7.82
C GLU A 15 -13.93 -7.59 -8.63
N SER A 16 -13.74 -7.23 -9.92
CA SER A 16 -12.80 -7.97 -10.76
C SER A 16 -11.34 -7.72 -10.36
N ASP A 17 -10.93 -6.46 -10.21
CA ASP A 17 -9.52 -6.11 -9.93
C ASP A 17 -9.08 -6.54 -8.52
N SER A 18 -9.94 -6.42 -7.53
CA SER A 18 -9.66 -6.84 -6.16
C SER A 18 -9.66 -8.36 -6.01
N LEU A 19 -10.51 -9.06 -6.75
CA LEU A 19 -10.55 -10.53 -6.78
C LEU A 19 -9.34 -11.10 -7.55
N GLU A 20 -8.88 -10.43 -8.60
CA GLU A 20 -7.66 -10.80 -9.32
C GLU A 20 -6.44 -10.65 -8.41
N GLU A 21 -6.30 -9.53 -7.71
CA GLU A 21 -5.21 -9.31 -6.75
C GLU A 21 -5.25 -10.37 -5.62
N LEU A 22 -6.43 -10.64 -5.06
CA LEU A 22 -6.63 -11.69 -4.07
C LEU A 22 -6.23 -13.06 -4.62
N SER A 23 -6.66 -13.37 -5.84
CA SER A 23 -6.32 -14.63 -6.52
C SER A 23 -4.81 -14.78 -6.69
N GLU A 24 -4.11 -13.71 -7.06
CA GLU A 24 -2.64 -13.70 -7.18
C GLU A 24 -1.95 -13.96 -5.83
N TYR A 25 -2.38 -13.31 -4.75
CA TYR A 25 -1.85 -13.56 -3.41
C TYR A 25 -2.10 -14.99 -2.94
N LEU A 26 -3.31 -15.49 -3.16
CA LEU A 26 -3.65 -16.88 -2.81
C LEU A 26 -2.86 -17.89 -3.64
N ASP A 27 -2.69 -17.65 -4.95
CA ASP A 27 -1.85 -18.51 -5.81
C ASP A 27 -0.43 -18.56 -5.28
N VAL A 28 0.16 -17.41 -4.91
CA VAL A 28 1.50 -17.36 -4.36
C VAL A 28 1.60 -18.11 -3.03
N LEU A 29 0.69 -17.91 -2.10
CA LEU A 29 0.73 -18.52 -0.78
C LEU A 29 0.33 -20.00 -0.78
N SER A 30 -0.38 -20.48 -1.79
CA SER A 30 -0.76 -21.89 -1.93
C SER A 30 0.41 -22.83 -2.29
N SER A 31 1.52 -22.27 -2.79
CA SER A 31 2.67 -23.06 -3.23
C SER A 31 3.67 -23.31 -2.11
N SER A 32 3.84 -24.55 -1.71
CA SER A 32 4.85 -24.95 -0.71
C SER A 32 6.28 -24.55 -1.12
N ALA A 33 6.60 -24.61 -2.42
CA ALA A 33 7.91 -24.18 -2.92
C ALA A 33 8.13 -22.68 -2.69
N ARG A 34 7.12 -21.84 -2.97
CA ARG A 34 7.22 -20.39 -2.75
C ARG A 34 7.30 -20.04 -1.26
N LEU A 35 6.56 -20.72 -0.39
CA LEU A 35 6.67 -20.54 1.05
C LEU A 35 8.07 -20.93 1.56
N ARG A 36 8.67 -22.03 1.05
CA ARG A 36 10.06 -22.42 1.36
C ARG A 36 11.06 -21.37 0.90
N ILE A 37 10.88 -20.76 -0.27
CA ILE A 37 11.72 -19.66 -0.75
C ILE A 37 11.64 -18.49 0.23
N LEU A 38 10.44 -18.01 0.59
CA LEU A 38 10.27 -16.90 1.52
C LEU A 38 10.98 -17.18 2.84
N LYS A 39 10.78 -18.37 3.43
CA LYS A 39 11.45 -18.78 4.66
C LYS A 39 12.97 -18.81 4.53
N PHE A 40 13.50 -19.24 3.38
CA PHE A 40 14.93 -19.27 3.14
C PHE A 40 15.54 -17.88 3.02
N LEU A 41 14.79 -16.93 2.46
CA LEU A 41 15.19 -15.53 2.29
C LEU A 41 15.09 -14.70 3.59
N GLU A 42 14.41 -15.17 4.63
CA GLU A 42 14.35 -14.48 5.93
C GLU A 42 15.73 -14.24 6.55
N LYS A 43 16.67 -15.15 6.31
CA LYS A 43 17.99 -15.11 6.94
C LYS A 43 18.95 -14.13 6.27
N LYS A 44 18.95 -14.07 4.94
CA LYS A 44 19.81 -13.19 4.13
C LYS A 44 19.47 -13.29 2.64
N PRO A 45 19.91 -12.30 1.82
CA PRO A 45 19.81 -12.39 0.36
C PRO A 45 20.45 -13.66 -0.20
N ARG A 46 19.90 -14.19 -1.29
CA ARG A 46 20.35 -15.42 -1.96
C ARG A 46 20.22 -15.32 -3.47
N ASP A 47 21.15 -15.94 -4.16
CA ASP A 47 21.09 -16.13 -5.60
C ASP A 47 20.15 -17.29 -5.99
N ALA A 48 19.65 -17.27 -7.24
CA ALA A 48 18.69 -18.26 -7.73
C ALA A 48 19.21 -19.71 -7.69
N ARG A 49 20.53 -19.92 -7.83
CA ARG A 49 21.12 -21.28 -7.76
C ARG A 49 21.11 -21.82 -6.33
N SER A 50 21.40 -20.97 -5.36
CA SER A 50 21.32 -21.33 -3.95
C SER A 50 19.88 -21.65 -3.53
N ILE A 51 18.91 -20.87 -4.01
CA ILE A 51 17.49 -21.12 -3.79
C ILE A 51 17.04 -22.42 -4.46
N SER A 52 17.44 -22.67 -5.71
CA SER A 52 17.13 -23.91 -6.45
C SER A 52 17.56 -25.17 -5.68
N ARG A 53 18.75 -25.13 -5.09
CA ARG A 53 19.26 -26.24 -4.27
C ARG A 53 18.48 -26.43 -2.99
N GLU A 54 18.09 -25.33 -2.32
CA GLU A 54 17.35 -25.36 -1.06
C GLU A 54 15.94 -25.94 -1.22
N ILE A 55 15.25 -25.57 -2.31
CA ILE A 55 13.87 -26.04 -2.55
C ILE A 55 13.83 -27.33 -3.38
N GLU A 56 15.00 -27.90 -3.72
CA GLU A 56 15.15 -29.16 -4.48
C GLU A 56 14.40 -29.17 -5.81
N THR A 57 14.52 -28.07 -6.58
CA THR A 57 13.87 -27.94 -7.89
C THR A 57 14.85 -27.45 -8.97
N SER A 58 14.44 -27.52 -10.23
CA SER A 58 15.28 -27.03 -11.32
C SER A 58 15.46 -25.51 -11.27
N TYR A 59 16.56 -25.02 -11.82
CA TYR A 59 16.84 -23.60 -11.91
C TYR A 59 15.73 -22.83 -12.66
N GLU A 60 15.20 -23.41 -13.73
CA GLU A 60 14.12 -22.79 -14.51
C GLU A 60 12.81 -22.71 -13.73
N ASN A 61 12.46 -23.75 -12.97
CA ASN A 61 11.28 -23.70 -12.09
C ASN A 61 11.48 -22.71 -10.95
N THR A 62 12.69 -22.64 -10.38
CA THR A 62 13.02 -21.64 -9.36
C THR A 62 12.82 -20.22 -9.90
N LYS A 63 13.26 -19.94 -11.13
CA LYS A 63 13.02 -18.62 -11.75
C LYS A 63 11.54 -18.30 -11.86
N LYS A 64 10.69 -19.23 -12.30
CA LYS A 64 9.24 -19.05 -12.37
C LYS A 64 8.64 -18.72 -11.00
N HIS A 65 9.10 -19.39 -9.94
CA HIS A 65 8.65 -19.09 -8.58
C HIS A 65 9.12 -17.69 -8.13
N LEU A 66 10.38 -17.32 -8.43
CA LEU A 66 10.92 -16.01 -8.11
C LEU A 66 10.20 -14.89 -8.87
N ASP A 67 9.91 -15.08 -10.15
CA ASP A 67 9.18 -14.11 -10.98
C ASP A 67 7.76 -13.86 -10.41
N LYS A 68 7.08 -14.93 -9.97
CA LYS A 68 5.79 -14.81 -9.28
C LYS A 68 5.89 -14.06 -7.94
N LEU A 69 6.91 -14.30 -7.15
CA LEU A 69 7.14 -13.59 -5.88
C LEU A 69 7.55 -12.12 -6.11
N LEU A 70 8.25 -11.83 -7.21
CA LEU A 70 8.58 -10.46 -7.63
C LEU A 70 7.33 -9.71 -8.10
N SER A 71 6.43 -10.37 -8.86
CA SER A 71 5.23 -9.70 -9.40
C SER A 71 4.29 -9.18 -8.30
N ILE A 72 4.20 -9.89 -7.17
CA ILE A 72 3.42 -9.45 -6.01
C ILE A 72 4.23 -8.60 -5.02
N GLY A 73 5.50 -8.34 -5.31
CA GLY A 73 6.33 -7.44 -4.54
C GLY A 73 6.77 -7.91 -3.16
N VAL A 74 6.67 -9.20 -2.84
CA VAL A 74 7.11 -9.75 -1.55
C VAL A 74 8.61 -9.94 -1.47
N ILE A 75 9.27 -10.07 -2.62
CA ILE A 75 10.73 -10.10 -2.74
C ILE A 75 11.22 -9.03 -3.70
N LYS A 76 12.47 -8.64 -3.55
CA LYS A 76 13.19 -7.76 -4.48
C LYS A 76 14.41 -8.46 -5.05
N LYS A 77 14.90 -7.95 -6.18
CA LYS A 77 16.07 -8.45 -6.90
C LYS A 77 17.08 -7.32 -7.04
N GLU A 78 18.29 -7.56 -6.58
CA GLU A 78 19.40 -6.59 -6.62
C GLU A 78 20.66 -7.26 -7.17
N ALA A 79 21.57 -6.45 -7.71
CA ALA A 79 22.88 -6.96 -8.12
C ALA A 79 23.74 -7.22 -6.87
N GLY A 80 24.29 -8.41 -6.75
CA GLY A 80 25.18 -8.82 -5.67
C GLY A 80 26.44 -9.48 -6.20
N LEU A 81 27.30 -9.92 -5.29
CA LEU A 81 28.52 -10.64 -5.59
C LEU A 81 28.32 -12.12 -5.31
N GLY A 82 28.48 -12.94 -6.34
CA GLY A 82 28.40 -14.39 -6.22
C GLY A 82 29.52 -15.00 -5.36
N ALA A 83 29.36 -16.28 -5.03
CA ALA A 83 30.41 -17.01 -4.32
C ALA A 83 31.72 -17.01 -5.14
N PRO A 84 32.89 -16.94 -4.48
CA PRO A 84 34.17 -17.07 -5.15
C PRO A 84 34.27 -18.39 -5.92
N THR A 85 34.71 -18.32 -7.17
CA THR A 85 35.00 -19.48 -8.03
C THR A 85 36.46 -19.48 -8.42
N SER A 86 36.94 -20.57 -9.03
CA SER A 86 38.30 -20.65 -9.56
C SER A 86 38.60 -19.57 -10.64
N LYS A 87 37.55 -18.96 -11.21
CA LYS A 87 37.63 -17.88 -12.21
C LYS A 87 37.35 -16.47 -11.58
N GLY A 88 37.32 -16.36 -10.27
CA GLY A 88 37.06 -15.11 -9.56
C GLY A 88 35.60 -14.98 -9.06
N ILE A 89 35.26 -13.77 -8.59
CA ILE A 89 33.92 -13.42 -8.13
C ILE A 89 33.18 -12.76 -9.29
N HIS A 90 32.01 -13.31 -9.61
CA HIS A 90 31.17 -12.77 -10.68
C HIS A 90 29.92 -12.12 -10.10
N PRO A 91 29.41 -11.03 -10.72
CA PRO A 91 28.15 -10.44 -10.33
C PRO A 91 27.01 -11.47 -10.55
N VAL A 92 26.10 -11.52 -9.59
CA VAL A 92 24.90 -12.37 -9.62
C VAL A 92 23.69 -11.54 -9.21
N TRP A 93 22.51 -11.99 -9.61
CA TRP A 93 21.27 -11.46 -9.06
C TRP A 93 20.98 -12.12 -7.72
N GLU A 94 20.84 -11.31 -6.69
CA GLU A 94 20.42 -11.73 -5.35
C GLU A 94 18.97 -11.32 -5.11
N TYR A 95 18.24 -12.20 -4.42
CA TYR A 95 16.86 -12.02 -4.05
C TYR A 95 16.79 -11.88 -2.52
N SER A 96 15.99 -10.94 -2.05
CA SER A 96 15.75 -10.70 -0.62
C SER A 96 14.29 -10.41 -0.36
N LEU A 97 13.83 -10.63 0.86
CA LEU A 97 12.50 -10.20 1.29
C LEU A 97 12.41 -8.67 1.26
N VAL A 98 11.25 -8.18 0.90
CA VAL A 98 10.90 -6.78 1.11
C VAL A 98 10.40 -6.65 2.55
N PRO A 99 11.01 -5.78 3.37
CA PRO A 99 10.54 -5.55 4.73
C PRO A 99 9.05 -5.17 4.75
N GLY A 100 8.26 -5.87 5.55
CA GLY A 100 6.81 -5.66 5.63
C GLY A 100 6.00 -6.21 4.45
N GLY A 101 6.63 -6.77 3.41
CA GLY A 101 5.92 -7.26 2.21
C GLY A 101 5.02 -8.46 2.49
N LEU A 102 5.48 -9.43 3.26
CA LEU A 102 4.68 -10.59 3.63
C LEU A 102 3.54 -10.22 4.59
N GLU A 103 3.82 -9.38 5.57
CA GLU A 103 2.85 -8.85 6.51
C GLU A 103 1.75 -8.05 5.79
N ALA A 104 2.11 -7.27 4.78
CA ALA A 104 1.16 -6.52 3.96
C ALA A 104 0.22 -7.48 3.20
N ILE A 105 0.74 -8.58 2.63
CA ILE A 105 -0.09 -9.60 1.96
C ILE A 105 -1.05 -10.24 2.96
N ILE A 106 -0.55 -10.70 4.12
CA ILE A 106 -1.38 -11.35 5.14
C ILE A 106 -2.48 -10.39 5.62
N ARG A 107 -2.15 -9.11 5.80
CA ARG A 107 -3.12 -8.08 6.19
C ARG A 107 -4.17 -7.86 5.10
N ASN A 108 -3.76 -7.77 3.83
CA ASN A 108 -4.70 -7.67 2.71
C ASN A 108 -5.62 -8.88 2.62
N LEU A 109 -5.10 -10.11 2.80
CA LEU A 109 -5.92 -11.31 2.88
C LEU A 109 -6.90 -11.26 4.05
N GLY A 110 -6.50 -10.72 5.20
CA GLY A 110 -7.38 -10.48 6.35
C GLY A 110 -8.53 -9.52 6.03
N LEU A 111 -8.27 -8.47 5.28
CA LEU A 111 -9.31 -7.56 4.79
C LEU A 111 -10.31 -8.27 3.86
N PHE A 112 -9.82 -9.13 2.96
CA PHE A 112 -10.69 -9.93 2.09
C PHE A 112 -11.47 -11.00 2.84
N SER A 113 -10.93 -11.61 3.89
CA SER A 113 -11.65 -12.59 4.70
C SER A 113 -12.82 -11.96 5.46
N ASN A 114 -12.70 -10.71 5.83
CA ASN A 114 -13.77 -9.94 6.48
C ASN A 114 -14.86 -9.46 5.50
N THR A 115 -14.62 -9.46 4.18
CA THR A 115 -15.62 -9.12 3.17
C THR A 115 -16.66 -10.21 2.93
N ARG A 116 -16.46 -11.45 3.41
CA ARG A 116 -17.45 -12.54 3.32
C ARG A 116 -18.33 -12.72 4.54
N VAL A 117 -17.98 -12.15 5.65
CA VAL A 117 -18.90 -11.97 6.77
C VAL A 117 -19.69 -10.71 6.45
N GLU A 118 -21.02 -10.80 6.36
CA GLU A 118 -21.88 -9.64 6.30
C GLU A 118 -21.27 -8.52 7.12
N ILE A 119 -20.60 -7.59 6.47
CA ILE A 119 -20.20 -6.35 7.12
C ILE A 119 -21.52 -5.62 7.34
N LYS A 120 -22.20 -6.01 8.41
CA LYS A 120 -23.00 -5.02 9.11
C LYS A 120 -22.03 -3.89 9.34
N GLY A 121 -22.28 -2.74 8.74
CA GLY A 121 -21.41 -1.56 8.73
C GLY A 121 -20.93 -1.07 10.11
N SER A 122 -21.06 -1.90 11.13
CA SER A 122 -20.79 -1.57 12.53
C SER A 122 -19.32 -1.74 12.94
N GLU A 123 -18.51 -2.61 12.32
CA GLU A 123 -17.20 -2.92 12.89
C GLU A 123 -16.08 -2.05 12.29
N ILE A 124 -16.13 -1.76 10.99
CA ILE A 124 -15.23 -0.76 10.38
C ILE A 124 -15.67 0.63 10.83
N SER A 125 -16.98 0.92 10.79
CA SER A 125 -17.51 2.17 11.34
C SER A 125 -17.20 2.31 12.82
N ARG A 126 -17.28 1.24 13.61
CA ARG A 126 -16.91 1.24 15.02
C ARG A 126 -15.42 1.47 15.26
N LYS A 127 -14.54 0.79 14.49
CA LYS A 127 -13.09 1.06 14.54
C LYS A 127 -12.76 2.45 14.04
N LEU A 128 -13.45 2.92 13.00
CA LEU A 128 -13.33 4.29 12.51
C LEU A 128 -13.77 5.28 13.59
N ASP A 129 -14.90 5.04 14.22
CA ASP A 129 -15.42 5.87 15.31
C ASP A 129 -14.56 5.74 16.58
N GLU A 130 -13.98 4.57 16.87
CA GLU A 130 -13.02 4.39 17.97
C GLU A 130 -11.72 5.16 17.68
N VAL A 131 -11.18 5.10 16.47
CA VAL A 131 -10.01 5.88 16.04
C VAL A 131 -10.35 7.37 16.00
N LYS A 132 -11.48 7.76 15.43
CA LYS A 132 -11.98 9.15 15.46
C LYS A 132 -12.18 9.64 16.88
N ASN A 133 -12.81 8.86 17.74
CA ASN A 133 -13.07 9.24 19.14
C ASN A 133 -11.82 9.26 20.00
N ALA A 134 -10.85 8.40 19.73
CA ALA A 134 -9.54 8.44 20.39
C ALA A 134 -8.70 9.64 19.93
N LEU A 135 -8.80 10.00 18.66
CA LEU A 135 -8.11 11.17 18.09
C LEU A 135 -8.85 12.49 18.39
N ASN A 136 -10.19 12.50 18.39
CA ASN A 136 -11.00 13.72 18.60
C ASN A 136 -11.09 14.15 20.07
N ARG A 137 -10.85 13.28 21.04
CA ARG A 137 -11.02 13.64 22.46
C ARG A 137 -9.87 14.39 23.10
N GLU A 138 -8.64 14.23 22.61
CA GLU A 138 -7.47 14.83 23.29
C GLU A 138 -6.42 15.50 22.39
N VAL A 139 -6.40 15.26 21.05
CA VAL A 139 -5.26 15.68 20.22
C VAL A 139 -5.62 16.47 18.95
N LEU A 140 -6.70 16.19 18.26
CA LEU A 140 -6.94 16.74 16.93
C LEU A 140 -7.95 17.89 16.85
N GLY A 141 -8.89 18.02 17.78
CA GLY A 141 -9.99 18.98 17.59
C GLY A 141 -10.66 18.79 16.21
N ASP A 142 -11.16 19.87 15.61
CA ASP A 142 -11.73 19.85 14.25
C ASP A 142 -10.65 19.97 13.14
N VAL A 143 -9.40 19.55 13.40
CA VAL A 143 -8.32 19.65 12.41
C VAL A 143 -8.41 18.49 11.44
N PRO A 144 -8.52 18.76 10.12
CA PRO A 144 -8.56 17.71 9.11
C PRO A 144 -7.25 16.93 9.09
N ALA A 145 -7.34 15.62 8.83
CA ALA A 145 -6.19 14.73 8.85
C ALA A 145 -6.34 13.58 7.84
N VAL A 146 -5.24 12.90 7.54
CA VAL A 146 -5.24 11.59 6.90
C VAL A 146 -4.47 10.59 7.73
N ILE A 147 -4.94 9.36 7.78
CA ILE A 147 -4.33 8.25 8.55
C ILE A 147 -3.84 7.19 7.58
N VAL A 148 -2.59 6.77 7.72
CA VAL A 148 -2.04 5.64 6.95
C VAL A 148 -2.68 4.34 7.42
N LEU A 149 -3.15 3.53 6.48
CA LEU A 149 -3.70 2.20 6.73
C LEU A 149 -2.75 1.13 6.18
N GLY A 150 -2.13 0.41 7.09
CA GLY A 150 -1.21 -0.67 6.72
C GLY A 150 0.19 -0.21 6.32
N GLY A 151 1.05 -1.19 5.99
CA GLY A 151 2.43 -0.91 5.59
C GLY A 151 3.36 -0.54 6.75
N SER A 152 4.53 0.01 6.40
CA SER A 152 5.58 0.35 7.39
C SER A 152 5.25 1.55 8.27
N GLU A 153 4.27 2.36 7.87
CA GLU A 153 3.86 3.57 8.59
C GLU A 153 2.39 3.47 9.05
N ASP A 154 1.90 2.24 9.29
CA ASP A 154 0.52 1.99 9.75
C ASP A 154 0.14 2.86 10.95
N ALA A 155 -1.08 3.39 10.93
CA ALA A 155 -1.65 4.30 11.93
C ALA A 155 -0.94 5.67 12.07
N ARG A 156 0.02 5.99 11.20
CA ARG A 156 0.61 7.34 11.18
C ARG A 156 -0.43 8.37 10.73
N VAL A 157 -0.52 9.45 11.50
CA VAL A 157 -1.47 10.55 11.26
C VAL A 157 -0.74 11.74 10.69
N PHE A 158 -1.28 12.34 9.65
CA PHE A 158 -0.82 13.59 9.07
C PHE A 158 -1.93 14.63 9.13
N LEU A 159 -1.66 15.76 9.77
CA LEU A 159 -2.61 16.88 9.85
C LEU A 159 -2.60 17.67 8.55
N LEU A 160 -3.77 18.03 8.05
CA LEU A 160 -3.94 18.85 6.85
C LEU A 160 -4.04 20.33 7.26
N LYS A 161 -2.89 20.98 7.48
CA LYS A 161 -2.81 22.35 7.99
C LYS A 161 -2.90 23.42 6.92
N ASN A 162 -2.55 23.08 5.67
CA ASN A 162 -2.52 23.99 4.54
C ASN A 162 -3.58 23.65 3.49
N ASP A 163 -3.94 24.62 2.68
CA ASP A 163 -4.94 24.46 1.60
C ASP A 163 -4.43 23.61 0.42
N SER A 164 -3.13 23.32 0.36
CA SER A 164 -2.56 22.43 -0.66
C SER A 164 -1.45 21.60 -0.04
N ILE A 165 -1.62 20.31 -0.05
CA ILE A 165 -0.68 19.35 0.55
C ILE A 165 -0.28 18.32 -0.49
N SER A 166 1.00 18.27 -0.80
CA SER A 166 1.59 17.31 -1.73
C SER A 166 1.93 16.01 -1.03
N ILE A 167 1.60 14.87 -1.63
CA ILE A 167 1.90 13.54 -1.10
C ILE A 167 2.87 12.81 -2.02
N GLY A 168 3.95 12.30 -1.46
CA GLY A 168 4.92 11.52 -2.21
C GLY A 168 5.94 10.84 -1.33
N ARG A 169 6.69 9.93 -1.92
CA ARG A 169 7.80 9.23 -1.25
C ARG A 169 9.00 10.16 -1.10
N ILE A 170 9.78 9.97 -0.03
CA ILE A 170 11.02 10.70 0.17
C ILE A 170 11.91 10.69 -1.08
N ASP A 171 12.56 11.80 -1.36
CA ASP A 171 13.57 11.93 -2.41
C ASP A 171 14.97 12.14 -1.80
N PRO A 172 15.77 11.06 -1.63
CA PRO A 172 17.09 11.16 -1.01
C PRO A 172 18.07 12.02 -1.80
N ALA A 173 17.83 12.20 -3.09
CA ALA A 173 18.67 13.04 -3.95
C ALA A 173 18.28 14.53 -3.89
N SER A 174 17.16 14.85 -3.27
CA SER A 174 16.74 16.24 -3.11
C SER A 174 17.57 16.93 -2.06
N ARG A 175 18.14 18.08 -2.44
CA ARG A 175 18.81 18.99 -1.50
C ARG A 175 17.83 19.97 -0.84
N THR A 176 16.57 19.95 -1.24
CA THR A 176 15.53 20.85 -0.74
C THR A 176 14.91 20.25 0.50
N ALA A 177 14.88 20.99 1.59
CA ALA A 177 14.06 20.65 2.74
C ALA A 177 12.58 20.87 2.35
N TYR A 178 11.77 19.84 2.55
CA TYR A 178 10.32 19.93 2.32
C TYR A 178 9.63 20.38 3.60
N ASP A 179 8.73 21.35 3.48
CA ASP A 179 7.90 21.78 4.60
C ASP A 179 6.93 20.65 4.98
N PRO A 180 6.96 20.16 6.24
CA PRO A 180 6.05 19.10 6.67
C PRO A 180 4.58 19.54 6.74
N ASP A 181 4.28 20.84 6.75
CA ASP A 181 2.92 21.35 6.72
C ASP A 181 2.36 21.41 5.28
N GLU A 182 3.24 21.43 4.26
CA GLU A 182 2.85 21.41 2.84
C GLU A 182 3.04 20.04 2.18
N ASN A 183 3.75 19.12 2.86
CA ASN A 183 4.14 17.85 2.26
C ASN A 183 3.95 16.67 3.21
N ILE A 184 3.25 15.65 2.75
CA ILE A 184 3.23 14.32 3.35
C ILE A 184 4.32 13.49 2.68
N ILE A 185 5.39 13.25 3.45
CA ILE A 185 6.57 12.53 2.98
C ILE A 185 6.52 11.11 3.51
N LEU A 186 6.39 10.16 2.61
CA LEU A 186 6.35 8.73 2.89
C LEU A 186 7.76 8.14 2.87
N SER A 187 7.95 7.02 3.57
CA SER A 187 9.21 6.30 3.59
C SER A 187 9.59 5.73 2.21
N GLU A 188 10.86 5.35 2.05
CA GLU A 188 11.35 4.73 0.81
C GLU A 188 10.73 3.36 0.52
N SER A 189 10.12 2.71 1.50
CA SER A 189 9.46 1.40 1.34
C SER A 189 8.30 1.44 0.34
N TYR A 190 7.63 2.58 0.19
CA TYR A 190 6.53 2.76 -0.76
C TYR A 190 7.03 3.02 -2.19
N THR A 191 7.75 2.06 -2.76
CA THR A 191 8.47 2.24 -4.04
C THR A 191 7.59 2.47 -5.25
N ALA A 192 6.31 2.11 -5.21
CA ALA A 192 5.33 2.39 -6.26
C ALA A 192 4.78 3.83 -6.19
N VAL A 193 4.95 4.52 -5.04
CA VAL A 193 4.57 5.91 -4.89
C VAL A 193 5.63 6.83 -5.49
N THR A 194 5.22 7.82 -6.27
CA THR A 194 6.11 8.80 -6.88
C THR A 194 6.81 9.65 -5.80
N ARG A 195 8.02 10.11 -6.05
CA ARG A 195 8.77 10.95 -5.11
C ARG A 195 8.09 12.30 -4.90
N VAL A 196 8.24 12.87 -3.71
CA VAL A 196 7.61 14.14 -3.32
C VAL A 196 8.06 15.32 -4.19
N SER A 197 9.26 15.27 -4.77
CA SER A 197 9.74 16.25 -5.78
C SER A 197 8.88 16.29 -7.06
N ARG A 198 8.14 15.20 -7.32
CA ARG A 198 7.08 15.11 -8.34
C ARG A 198 5.91 14.41 -7.66
N PRO A 199 5.07 15.13 -6.92
CA PRO A 199 4.10 14.53 -6.02
C PRO A 199 3.24 13.49 -6.74
N HIS A 200 2.89 12.44 -6.00
CA HIS A 200 2.00 11.39 -6.52
C HIS A 200 0.59 11.93 -6.68
N CYS A 201 0.12 12.57 -5.63
CA CYS A 201 -1.15 13.29 -5.61
C CYS A 201 -1.06 14.53 -4.73
N ARG A 202 -2.10 15.35 -4.77
CA ARG A 202 -2.31 16.50 -3.86
C ARG A 202 -3.67 16.40 -3.22
N ILE A 203 -3.74 16.81 -1.97
CA ILE A 203 -4.99 17.14 -1.28
C ILE A 203 -5.10 18.65 -1.29
N ILE A 204 -6.25 19.16 -1.73
CA ILE A 204 -6.47 20.59 -1.98
C ILE A 204 -7.76 20.99 -1.26
N ARG A 205 -7.70 22.04 -0.47
CA ARG A 205 -8.86 22.71 0.08
C ARG A 205 -9.22 23.90 -0.81
N ASP A 206 -10.45 23.94 -1.26
CA ASP A 206 -11.01 25.08 -1.97
C ASP A 206 -12.29 25.52 -1.30
N LYS A 207 -12.26 26.68 -0.64
CA LYS A 207 -13.31 27.17 0.27
C LYS A 207 -13.57 26.16 1.40
N ASP A 208 -14.76 25.57 1.43
CA ASP A 208 -15.17 24.62 2.47
C ASP A 208 -15.07 23.15 2.00
N ALA A 209 -14.62 22.90 0.78
CA ALA A 209 -14.53 21.56 0.20
C ALA A 209 -13.10 21.07 0.05
N TRP A 210 -12.90 19.77 0.25
CA TRP A 210 -11.64 19.10 0.04
C TRP A 210 -11.65 18.31 -1.26
N TYR A 211 -10.52 18.28 -1.94
CA TYR A 211 -10.33 17.59 -3.21
C TYR A 211 -9.03 16.78 -3.18
N ILE A 212 -9.01 15.70 -3.93
CA ILE A 212 -7.80 14.95 -4.26
C ILE A 212 -7.54 15.04 -5.76
N GLU A 213 -6.26 15.16 -6.16
CA GLU A 213 -5.81 15.24 -7.54
C GLU A 213 -4.60 14.32 -7.75
N ASP A 214 -4.66 13.39 -8.71
CA ASP A 214 -3.50 12.62 -9.16
C ASP A 214 -2.58 13.52 -9.99
N CYS A 215 -1.33 13.69 -9.59
CA CYS A 215 -0.36 14.58 -10.26
C CYS A 215 0.34 13.93 -11.46
N GLY A 216 -0.32 13.05 -12.19
CA GLY A 216 0.25 12.30 -13.30
C GLY A 216 1.10 11.10 -12.86
N SER A 217 0.79 10.54 -11.71
CA SER A 217 1.55 9.44 -11.13
C SER A 217 1.66 8.21 -12.05
N THR A 218 2.70 7.40 -11.87
CA THR A 218 2.87 6.16 -12.63
C THR A 218 1.96 5.06 -12.10
N GLY A 219 1.87 4.93 -10.76
CA GLY A 219 1.05 3.92 -10.10
C GLY A 219 -0.45 4.22 -10.12
N GLY A 220 -0.81 5.49 -10.32
CA GLY A 220 -2.19 5.99 -10.25
C GLY A 220 -2.67 6.17 -8.82
N THR A 221 -3.68 7.02 -8.67
CA THR A 221 -4.39 7.26 -7.41
C THR A 221 -5.80 6.72 -7.53
N GLN A 222 -6.30 6.10 -6.47
CA GLN A 222 -7.68 5.64 -6.37
C GLN A 222 -8.37 6.30 -5.17
N LEU A 223 -9.66 6.55 -5.33
CA LEU A 223 -10.55 7.01 -4.28
C LEU A 223 -11.71 6.01 -4.19
N ASN A 224 -11.86 5.37 -3.02
CA ASN A 224 -12.87 4.32 -2.80
C ASN A 224 -12.86 3.25 -3.90
N ASN A 225 -11.66 2.72 -4.22
CA ASN A 225 -11.40 1.74 -5.27
C ASN A 225 -11.62 2.23 -6.72
N LYS A 226 -12.03 3.49 -6.93
CA LYS A 226 -12.19 4.05 -8.27
C LYS A 226 -10.94 4.85 -8.65
N ARG A 227 -10.33 4.49 -9.78
CA ARG A 227 -9.15 5.19 -10.30
C ARG A 227 -9.50 6.63 -10.70
N LEU A 228 -8.69 7.58 -10.26
CA LEU A 228 -8.83 8.98 -10.60
C LEU A 228 -8.26 9.28 -12.00
N GLU A 229 -8.83 10.25 -12.68
CA GLU A 229 -8.23 10.85 -13.86
C GLU A 229 -7.07 11.75 -13.45
N LYS A 230 -5.98 11.70 -14.23
CA LYS A 230 -4.78 12.47 -13.93
C LYS A 230 -5.04 13.97 -14.09
N ASN A 231 -4.55 14.75 -13.13
CA ASN A 231 -4.67 16.22 -13.08
C ASN A 231 -6.14 16.72 -13.06
N VAL A 232 -7.05 15.88 -12.55
CA VAL A 232 -8.45 16.25 -12.35
C VAL A 232 -8.77 16.22 -10.85
N ARG A 233 -9.33 17.31 -10.35
CA ARG A 233 -9.77 17.40 -8.94
C ARG A 233 -11.02 16.58 -8.73
N THR A 234 -10.98 15.68 -7.77
CA THR A 234 -12.11 14.85 -7.35
C THR A 234 -12.45 15.20 -5.91
N LEU A 235 -13.74 15.38 -5.62
CA LEU A 235 -14.21 15.73 -4.28
C LEU A 235 -13.83 14.62 -3.28
N LEU A 236 -13.34 15.05 -2.12
CA LEU A 236 -12.89 14.17 -1.02
C LEU A 236 -13.79 14.40 0.19
N HIS A 237 -14.36 13.32 0.72
CA HIS A 237 -15.26 13.37 1.87
C HIS A 237 -14.63 12.72 3.11
N ASP A 238 -15.22 13.00 4.27
CA ASP A 238 -14.88 12.32 5.51
C ASP A 238 -15.13 10.83 5.40
N GLY A 239 -14.13 10.03 5.76
CA GLY A 239 -14.16 8.56 5.68
C GLY A 239 -13.76 7.98 4.32
N ASP A 240 -13.42 8.80 3.34
CA ASP A 240 -12.94 8.31 2.05
C ASP A 240 -11.61 7.56 2.17
N LEU A 241 -11.50 6.46 1.42
CA LEU A 241 -10.28 5.67 1.30
C LEU A 241 -9.51 6.09 0.05
N MET A 242 -8.31 6.61 0.26
CA MET A 242 -7.37 6.95 -0.82
C MET A 242 -6.30 5.87 -0.94
N GLU A 243 -5.99 5.41 -2.15
CA GLU A 243 -4.90 4.47 -2.41
C GLU A 243 -3.96 5.05 -3.46
N LEU A 244 -2.69 5.21 -3.11
CA LEU A 244 -1.63 5.69 -3.99
C LEU A 244 -0.81 4.50 -4.44
N ALA A 245 -0.93 4.15 -5.71
CA ALA A 245 -0.46 2.93 -6.35
C ALA A 245 -1.03 1.64 -5.70
N LYS A 246 -1.36 0.65 -6.52
CA LYS A 246 -1.87 -0.64 -6.03
C LYS A 246 -0.74 -1.52 -5.48
N GLY A 247 -1.12 -2.41 -4.56
CA GLY A 247 -0.27 -3.48 -4.06
C GLY A 247 0.64 -3.08 -2.90
N VAL A 248 1.52 -3.99 -2.54
CA VAL A 248 2.36 -3.90 -1.32
C VAL A 248 3.33 -2.72 -1.27
N TYR A 249 3.63 -2.12 -2.42
CA TYR A 249 4.48 -0.94 -2.53
C TYR A 249 3.71 0.38 -2.60
N GLY A 250 2.38 0.31 -2.62
CA GLY A 250 1.48 1.44 -2.51
C GLY A 250 1.19 1.79 -1.06
N VAL A 251 0.40 2.83 -0.85
CA VAL A 251 -0.04 3.27 0.47
C VAL A 251 -1.54 3.58 0.44
N ARG A 252 -2.22 3.27 1.53
CA ARG A 252 -3.63 3.62 1.74
C ARG A 252 -3.74 4.66 2.83
N PHE A 253 -4.67 5.58 2.63
CA PHE A 253 -5.02 6.60 3.61
C PHE A 253 -6.52 6.62 3.83
N LEU A 254 -6.90 6.86 5.07
CA LEU A 254 -8.25 7.24 5.43
C LEU A 254 -8.31 8.76 5.60
N ALA A 255 -9.25 9.42 4.94
CA ALA A 255 -9.51 10.82 5.13
C ALA A 255 -10.37 11.04 6.39
N ILE A 256 -9.97 11.99 7.24
CA ILE A 256 -10.75 12.48 8.38
C ILE A 256 -10.91 13.98 8.17
N LEU A 257 -12.10 14.37 7.81
CA LEU A 257 -12.42 15.75 7.49
C LEU A 257 -13.52 16.27 8.43
N PRO A 258 -13.55 17.58 8.73
CA PRO A 258 -14.65 18.16 9.47
C PRO A 258 -15.98 17.85 8.78
N LYS A 259 -17.02 17.58 9.56
CA LYS A 259 -18.39 17.48 9.03
C LYS A 259 -18.89 18.89 8.76
N ASP A 260 -19.43 19.08 7.57
CA ASP A 260 -20.16 20.31 7.20
C ASP A 260 -21.34 20.56 8.13
#